data_a0c8fe11a386f871a56f1df8245e37ca
#
_entry.id   a0c8fe11a386f871a56f1df8245e37ca
#
_cell.length_a   1.000
_cell.length_b   1.000
_cell.length_c   1.000
_cell.angle_alpha   90.00
_cell.angle_beta   90.00
_cell.angle_gamma   90.00
#
_symmetry.space_group_name_H-M   'P 1'
#
loop_
_entity.id
_entity.type
_entity.pdbx_description
1 polymer ?
#
loop_
_entity_poly.entity_id
_entity_poly.type
_entity_poly.pdbx_seq_one_letter_code
_entity_poly.pdbx_strand_id
1 'polypeptide(L)'
;MTVHPPRGAAHPDPPGASALGGRAAARRWRALAVCLVAGFMTLLDVSIVNVALPTVRAGLHMSESGLQWVLSGYALAFGLVLVPAGRLGDARSRRAVFLTGLALFTAASALAGAAQSQEWLVLARLFQGAAGGVLVPQVSGFIQTLFRGAERGRAFGALGATIGLSTAVGPLLGGLLIHLFGPQDGWRWVFFVNLPIGVAALPIAHRLLPPPPPAADRAGHRDFDPVGVLLLGAGTVALLLPFVQAQQWHSPARWLLLPLAAVLLAAFVGWEVHYGRRREPLVSMALFAVRPYAAGVVLSLAYFAGFTAIFFIFTLYLQAGLHYSALMAGLAITPFAVGSGVAAAVGGRLVSRLGRRLVVVGLLLVLGGLLAAALAVQLWSGPRVGWTTVLPLLVAGVGSGLVIAPNQTLTLQQVPVARAGSAGGVLQTAQRVGSAVGIAVVGSVFFAHAGGRHPDWALAFQLGVSVAAGLVLAALLVAVADTVAGRSAERRDPVGDGS
;
A
#
# COMPACT_ATOMS: atom_id res chain seq x y z
N MET A 1 -62.87 27.79 11.06
CA MET A 1 -62.15 28.37 9.90
C MET A 1 -60.68 28.27 10.22
N THR A 2 -60.04 27.19 9.81
CA THR A 2 -58.61 26.95 9.98
C THR A 2 -57.92 27.28 8.65
N VAL A 3 -57.16 28.36 8.65
CA VAL A 3 -56.42 28.83 7.48
C VAL A 3 -55.13 27.98 7.35
N HIS A 4 -55.02 27.16 6.29
CA HIS A 4 -53.78 26.50 5.89
C HIS A 4 -52.81 27.52 5.30
N PRO A 5 -51.52 27.52 5.72
CA PRO A 5 -50.52 28.34 5.02
C PRO A 5 -50.19 27.71 3.64
N PRO A 6 -49.90 28.55 2.63
CA PRO A 6 -49.60 28.06 1.29
C PRO A 6 -48.28 27.30 1.25
N ARG A 7 -48.27 26.14 0.56
CA ARG A 7 -47.10 25.37 0.21
C ARG A 7 -46.07 26.25 -0.50
N GLY A 8 -44.90 26.40 0.11
CA GLY A 8 -43.79 27.15 -0.46
C GLY A 8 -43.44 26.64 -1.85
N ALA A 9 -43.49 27.53 -2.81
CA ALA A 9 -42.99 27.33 -4.15
C ALA A 9 -41.47 27.05 -4.07
N ALA A 10 -41.02 25.92 -4.60
CA ALA A 10 -39.60 25.62 -4.77
C ALA A 10 -39.01 26.74 -5.67
N HIS A 11 -38.15 27.57 -5.08
CA HIS A 11 -37.36 28.51 -5.88
C HIS A 11 -36.47 27.70 -6.83
N PRO A 12 -36.54 27.99 -8.15
CA PRO A 12 -35.60 27.39 -9.09
C PRO A 12 -34.19 27.86 -8.73
N ASP A 13 -33.24 26.90 -8.62
CA ASP A 13 -31.84 27.22 -8.42
C ASP A 13 -31.35 28.22 -9.48
N PRO A 14 -30.55 29.24 -9.11
CA PRO A 14 -30.05 30.22 -10.08
C PRO A 14 -29.26 29.52 -11.20
N PRO A 15 -29.49 29.91 -12.47
CA PRO A 15 -28.83 29.33 -13.63
C PRO A 15 -27.32 29.60 -13.57
N GLY A 16 -26.54 28.68 -12.98
CA GLY A 16 -25.11 28.81 -12.72
C GLY A 16 -24.66 27.92 -11.59
N ALA A 17 -25.51 27.54 -10.64
CA ALA A 17 -25.12 26.72 -9.48
C ALA A 17 -24.66 25.30 -9.90
N SER A 18 -25.33 24.72 -10.90
CA SER A 18 -24.94 23.40 -11.46
C SER A 18 -23.62 23.46 -12.23
N ALA A 19 -23.33 24.52 -12.97
CA ALA A 19 -22.10 24.70 -13.72
C ALA A 19 -20.90 24.97 -12.80
N LEU A 20 -21.09 25.71 -11.71
CA LEU A 20 -20.07 25.96 -10.67
C LEU A 20 -19.78 24.67 -9.91
N GLY A 21 -20.79 23.86 -9.58
CA GLY A 21 -20.64 22.55 -8.97
C GLY A 21 -19.86 21.57 -9.85
N GLY A 22 -20.14 21.54 -11.15
CA GLY A 22 -19.43 20.71 -12.13
C GLY A 22 -17.95 21.07 -12.26
N ARG A 23 -17.60 22.37 -12.31
CA ARG A 23 -16.19 22.83 -12.38
C ARG A 23 -15.42 22.51 -11.12
N ALA A 24 -16.03 22.66 -9.94
CA ALA A 24 -15.41 22.30 -8.66
C ALA A 24 -15.18 20.77 -8.55
N ALA A 25 -16.14 19.96 -8.99
CA ALA A 25 -15.99 18.51 -9.06
C ALA A 25 -14.85 18.09 -10.02
N ALA A 26 -14.80 18.65 -11.23
CA ALA A 26 -13.74 18.38 -12.18
C ALA A 26 -12.35 18.76 -11.61
N ARG A 27 -12.23 19.87 -10.89
CA ARG A 27 -10.97 20.29 -10.25
C ARG A 27 -10.51 19.28 -9.19
N ARG A 28 -11.43 18.76 -8.35
CA ARG A 28 -11.09 17.73 -7.33
C ARG A 28 -10.57 16.45 -7.96
N TRP A 29 -11.20 15.97 -9.03
CA TRP A 29 -10.77 14.78 -9.76
C TRP A 29 -9.44 14.98 -10.49
N ARG A 30 -9.16 16.15 -11.05
CA ARG A 30 -7.84 16.48 -11.61
C ARG A 30 -6.75 16.51 -10.54
N ALA A 31 -7.03 17.08 -9.36
CA ALA A 31 -6.11 17.05 -8.24
C ALA A 31 -5.82 15.61 -7.79
N LEU A 32 -6.85 14.75 -7.72
CA LEU A 32 -6.66 13.33 -7.44
C LEU A 32 -5.83 12.65 -8.52
N ALA A 33 -6.07 12.91 -9.81
CA ALA A 33 -5.31 12.30 -10.89
C ALA A 33 -3.81 12.53 -10.75
N VAL A 34 -3.39 13.75 -10.38
CA VAL A 34 -1.96 14.04 -10.13
C VAL A 34 -1.42 13.27 -8.91
N CYS A 35 -2.22 13.15 -7.85
CA CYS A 35 -1.85 12.32 -6.70
C CYS A 35 -1.70 10.85 -7.08
N LEU A 36 -2.59 10.34 -7.95
CA LEU A 36 -2.54 8.96 -8.44
C LEU A 36 -1.33 8.72 -9.35
N VAL A 37 -0.94 9.70 -10.18
CA VAL A 37 0.28 9.62 -11.00
C VAL A 37 1.52 9.52 -10.11
N ALA A 38 1.62 10.32 -9.04
CA ALA A 38 2.73 10.22 -8.10
C ALA A 38 2.69 8.87 -7.33
N GLY A 39 1.51 8.40 -6.94
CA GLY A 39 1.32 7.07 -6.34
C GLY A 39 1.69 5.95 -7.30
N PHE A 40 1.29 6.05 -8.57
CA PHE A 40 1.69 5.12 -9.63
C PHE A 40 3.21 5.05 -9.77
N MET A 41 3.88 6.19 -9.83
CA MET A 41 5.33 6.30 -9.96
C MET A 41 6.06 5.60 -8.80
N THR A 42 5.63 5.81 -7.55
CA THR A 42 6.26 5.16 -6.38
C THR A 42 6.04 3.64 -6.35
N LEU A 43 4.89 3.17 -6.81
CA LEU A 43 4.55 1.74 -6.85
C LEU A 43 5.18 1.04 -8.06
N LEU A 44 5.24 1.75 -9.19
CA LEU A 44 5.95 1.29 -10.39
C LEU A 44 7.43 1.07 -10.07
N ASP A 45 8.06 2.01 -9.36
CA ASP A 45 9.47 1.93 -8.97
C ASP A 45 9.77 0.65 -8.18
N VAL A 46 8.91 0.28 -7.22
CA VAL A 46 9.07 -0.97 -6.47
C VAL A 46 8.98 -2.20 -7.39
N SER A 47 8.05 -2.18 -8.34
CA SER A 47 7.78 -3.34 -9.21
C SER A 47 8.82 -3.48 -10.32
N ILE A 48 9.23 -2.39 -10.92
CA ILE A 48 10.14 -2.36 -12.07
C ILE A 48 11.58 -2.74 -11.71
N VAL A 49 12.05 -2.33 -10.51
CA VAL A 49 13.41 -2.60 -10.03
C VAL A 49 13.67 -4.10 -9.84
N ASN A 50 12.64 -4.89 -9.45
CA ASN A 50 12.79 -6.33 -9.29
C ASN A 50 13.26 -7.03 -10.58
N VAL A 51 12.80 -6.57 -11.74
CA VAL A 51 13.22 -7.13 -13.05
C VAL A 51 14.63 -6.70 -13.41
N ALA A 52 15.07 -5.52 -12.94
CA ALA A 52 16.37 -4.97 -13.24
C ALA A 52 17.51 -5.54 -12.36
N LEU A 53 17.22 -6.26 -11.27
CA LEU A 53 18.24 -6.73 -10.33
C LEU A 53 19.40 -7.50 -10.97
N PRO A 54 19.17 -8.45 -11.91
CA PRO A 54 20.29 -9.15 -12.55
C PRO A 54 21.19 -8.23 -13.35
N THR A 55 20.63 -7.25 -14.07
CA THR A 55 21.38 -6.28 -14.87
C THR A 55 22.07 -5.22 -14.00
N VAL A 56 21.46 -4.82 -12.89
CA VAL A 56 22.11 -3.99 -11.84
C VAL A 56 23.32 -4.70 -11.26
N ARG A 57 23.18 -6.01 -10.94
CA ARG A 57 24.29 -6.83 -10.42
C ARG A 57 25.44 -6.87 -11.40
N ALA A 58 25.16 -7.13 -12.66
CA ALA A 58 26.19 -7.21 -13.71
C ALA A 58 26.84 -5.83 -13.97
N GLY A 59 26.05 -4.77 -14.06
CA GLY A 59 26.52 -3.42 -14.42
C GLY A 59 27.35 -2.72 -13.35
N LEU A 60 27.07 -2.99 -12.06
CA LEU A 60 27.81 -2.42 -10.92
C LEU A 60 28.67 -3.44 -10.17
N HIS A 61 28.80 -4.66 -10.66
CA HIS A 61 29.50 -5.78 -9.97
C HIS A 61 29.08 -5.94 -8.51
N MET A 62 27.76 -5.85 -8.24
CA MET A 62 27.23 -5.81 -6.88
C MET A 62 27.31 -7.15 -6.17
N SER A 63 27.62 -7.08 -4.89
CA SER A 63 27.47 -8.22 -3.96
C SER A 63 25.99 -8.58 -3.77
N GLU A 64 25.71 -9.79 -3.33
CA GLU A 64 24.34 -10.20 -2.97
C GLU A 64 23.76 -9.35 -1.85
N SER A 65 24.59 -8.98 -0.87
CA SER A 65 24.23 -8.03 0.19
C SER A 65 23.83 -6.66 -0.37
N GLY A 66 24.60 -6.12 -1.32
CA GLY A 66 24.29 -4.84 -1.96
C GLY A 66 22.96 -4.86 -2.67
N LEU A 67 22.67 -5.90 -3.45
CA LEU A 67 21.36 -6.05 -4.13
C LEU A 67 20.20 -6.12 -3.14
N GLN A 68 20.39 -6.81 -2.04
CA GLN A 68 19.35 -6.88 -1.01
C GLN A 68 19.12 -5.50 -0.38
N TRP A 69 20.18 -4.71 -0.11
CA TRP A 69 20.03 -3.35 0.40
C TRP A 69 19.36 -2.39 -0.59
N VAL A 70 19.49 -2.60 -1.89
CA VAL A 70 18.75 -1.84 -2.92
C VAL A 70 17.24 -1.98 -2.75
N LEU A 71 16.75 -3.18 -2.43
CA LEU A 71 15.33 -3.44 -2.18
C LEU A 71 14.91 -3.11 -0.75
N SER A 72 15.64 -3.67 0.20
CA SER A 72 15.32 -3.63 1.62
C SER A 72 15.52 -2.25 2.21
N GLY A 73 16.59 -1.56 1.81
CA GLY A 73 16.88 -0.19 2.24
C GLY A 73 15.76 0.77 1.83
N TYR A 74 15.28 0.63 0.59
CA TYR A 74 14.10 1.37 0.12
C TYR A 74 12.87 1.08 1.01
N ALA A 75 12.55 -0.20 1.24
CA ALA A 75 11.36 -0.60 1.98
C ALA A 75 11.42 -0.14 3.46
N LEU A 76 12.58 -0.23 4.09
CA LEU A 76 12.82 0.24 5.47
C LEU A 76 12.67 1.76 5.57
N ALA A 77 13.36 2.52 4.70
CA ALA A 77 13.30 3.97 4.69
C ALA A 77 11.88 4.48 4.38
N PHE A 78 11.18 3.82 3.45
CA PHE A 78 9.79 4.07 3.14
C PHE A 78 8.88 3.87 4.37
N GLY A 79 8.99 2.72 5.03
CA GLY A 79 8.19 2.38 6.22
C GLY A 79 8.42 3.32 7.39
N LEU A 80 9.68 3.71 7.62
CA LEU A 80 10.10 4.59 8.71
C LEU A 80 9.44 5.98 8.62
N VAL A 81 9.27 6.50 7.42
CA VAL A 81 8.82 7.89 7.20
C VAL A 81 7.29 8.01 7.07
N LEU A 82 6.56 6.91 6.85
CA LEU A 82 5.11 6.94 6.58
C LEU A 82 4.30 7.72 7.61
N VAL A 83 4.43 7.38 8.90
CA VAL A 83 3.64 8.01 9.96
C VAL A 83 4.11 9.44 10.25
N PRO A 84 5.43 9.70 10.43
CA PRO A 84 5.92 11.07 10.60
C PRO A 84 5.53 12.01 9.45
N ALA A 85 5.61 11.54 8.19
CA ALA A 85 5.22 12.32 7.03
C ALA A 85 3.71 12.58 6.96
N GLY A 86 2.90 11.58 7.34
CA GLY A 86 1.46 11.75 7.48
C GLY A 86 1.12 12.86 8.48
N ARG A 87 1.75 12.82 9.66
CA ARG A 87 1.59 13.85 10.70
C ARG A 87 2.09 15.22 10.23
N LEU A 88 3.23 15.27 9.55
CA LEU A 88 3.77 16.53 9.02
C LEU A 88 2.81 17.18 8.02
N GLY A 89 2.16 16.38 7.16
CA GLY A 89 1.13 16.83 6.25
C GLY A 89 -0.12 17.38 6.97
N ASP A 90 -0.54 16.71 8.04
CA ASP A 90 -1.66 17.13 8.86
C ASP A 90 -1.34 18.43 9.64
N ALA A 91 -0.14 18.53 10.21
CA ALA A 91 0.28 19.63 11.06
C ALA A 91 0.63 20.92 10.29
N ARG A 92 1.16 20.80 9.07
CA ARG A 92 1.65 21.97 8.32
C ARG A 92 0.89 22.19 7.03
N SER A 93 1.20 21.43 5.99
CA SER A 93 0.58 21.58 4.67
C SER A 93 0.79 20.29 3.86
N ARG A 94 -0.30 19.56 3.63
CA ARG A 94 -0.27 18.37 2.77
C ARG A 94 0.28 18.67 1.37
N ARG A 95 -0.07 19.84 0.81
CA ARG A 95 0.44 20.29 -0.49
C ARG A 95 1.96 20.47 -0.47
N ALA A 96 2.49 21.17 0.52
CA ALA A 96 3.93 21.38 0.62
C ALA A 96 4.67 20.06 0.81
N VAL A 97 4.21 19.21 1.74
CA VAL A 97 4.81 17.88 2.00
C VAL A 97 4.75 16.98 0.76
N PHE A 98 3.62 16.97 0.04
CA PHE A 98 3.50 16.23 -1.21
C PHE A 98 4.46 16.71 -2.29
N LEU A 99 4.53 18.04 -2.53
CA LEU A 99 5.43 18.60 -3.55
C LEU A 99 6.91 18.36 -3.21
N THR A 100 7.28 18.49 -1.92
CA THR A 100 8.64 18.18 -1.46
C THR A 100 8.95 16.69 -1.65
N GLY A 101 8.04 15.79 -1.25
CA GLY A 101 8.19 14.35 -1.45
C GLY A 101 8.33 13.98 -2.93
N LEU A 102 7.53 14.59 -3.82
CA LEU A 102 7.61 14.36 -5.26
C LEU A 102 8.92 14.85 -5.85
N ALA A 103 9.39 16.03 -5.46
CA ALA A 103 10.68 16.58 -5.90
C ALA A 103 11.85 15.70 -5.42
N LEU A 104 11.85 15.31 -4.13
CA LEU A 104 12.88 14.45 -3.55
C LEU A 104 12.87 13.05 -4.19
N PHE A 105 11.70 12.46 -4.45
CA PHE A 105 11.61 11.17 -5.12
C PHE A 105 12.17 11.23 -6.55
N THR A 106 11.82 12.27 -7.29
CA THR A 106 12.32 12.48 -8.66
C THR A 106 13.83 12.68 -8.67
N ALA A 107 14.36 13.50 -7.74
CA ALA A 107 15.81 13.71 -7.61
C ALA A 107 16.54 12.42 -7.18
N ALA A 108 16.00 11.67 -6.23
CA ALA A 108 16.56 10.40 -5.81
C ALA A 108 16.53 9.34 -6.93
N SER A 109 15.50 9.34 -7.77
CA SER A 109 15.45 8.51 -8.98
C SER A 109 16.57 8.87 -9.96
N ALA A 110 16.85 10.19 -10.17
CA ALA A 110 17.96 10.63 -10.99
C ALA A 110 19.30 10.15 -10.43
N LEU A 111 19.49 10.29 -9.10
CA LEU A 111 20.70 9.81 -8.42
C LEU A 111 20.85 8.28 -8.52
N ALA A 112 19.76 7.52 -8.41
CA ALA A 112 19.80 6.06 -8.55
C ALA A 112 20.19 5.64 -9.98
N GLY A 113 19.61 6.27 -11.01
CA GLY A 113 19.96 6.00 -12.41
C GLY A 113 21.40 6.42 -12.78
N ALA A 114 21.94 7.45 -12.12
CA ALA A 114 23.30 7.94 -12.31
C ALA A 114 24.35 7.18 -11.46
N ALA A 115 23.96 6.19 -10.65
CA ALA A 115 24.86 5.51 -9.73
C ALA A 115 26.02 4.83 -10.46
N GLN A 116 27.24 4.98 -9.91
CA GLN A 116 28.47 4.42 -10.44
C GLN A 116 29.08 3.36 -9.51
N SER A 117 28.57 3.26 -8.27
CA SER A 117 28.98 2.24 -7.30
C SER A 117 27.76 1.65 -6.57
N GLN A 118 28.00 0.52 -5.92
CA GLN A 118 27.02 -0.16 -5.08
C GLN A 118 26.51 0.76 -3.96
N GLU A 119 27.43 1.41 -3.26
CA GLU A 119 27.14 2.30 -2.11
C GLU A 119 26.30 3.49 -2.54
N TRP A 120 26.64 4.08 -3.69
CA TRP A 120 25.85 5.18 -4.25
C TRP A 120 24.41 4.73 -4.53
N LEU A 121 24.23 3.58 -5.22
CA LEU A 121 22.89 3.10 -5.53
C LEU A 121 22.10 2.80 -4.26
N VAL A 122 22.71 2.15 -3.26
CA VAL A 122 22.06 1.85 -1.97
C VAL A 122 21.63 3.13 -1.26
N LEU A 123 22.50 4.15 -1.18
CA LEU A 123 22.16 5.44 -0.58
C LEU A 123 21.03 6.15 -1.35
N ALA A 124 21.09 6.17 -2.68
CA ALA A 124 20.04 6.75 -3.51
C ALA A 124 18.69 6.04 -3.27
N ARG A 125 18.70 4.72 -3.10
CA ARG A 125 17.50 3.93 -2.79
C ARG A 125 16.93 4.21 -1.40
N LEU A 126 17.77 4.43 -0.40
CA LEU A 126 17.33 4.85 0.94
C LEU A 126 16.61 6.21 0.85
N PHE A 127 17.21 7.20 0.17
CA PHE A 127 16.59 8.52 -0.02
C PHE A 127 15.30 8.43 -0.83
N GLN A 128 15.28 7.61 -1.88
CA GLN A 128 14.10 7.41 -2.72
C GLN A 128 12.96 6.73 -1.94
N GLY A 129 13.27 5.73 -1.10
CA GLY A 129 12.31 5.09 -0.20
C GLY A 129 11.71 6.08 0.80
N ALA A 130 12.56 6.90 1.45
CA ALA A 130 12.09 7.94 2.36
C ALA A 130 11.16 8.95 1.65
N ALA A 131 11.54 9.42 0.45
CA ALA A 131 10.73 10.33 -0.35
C ALA A 131 9.38 9.71 -0.76
N GLY A 132 9.36 8.43 -1.15
CA GLY A 132 8.13 7.68 -1.40
C GLY A 132 7.24 7.56 -0.17
N GLY A 133 7.84 7.31 1.00
CA GLY A 133 7.17 7.30 2.30
C GLY A 133 6.56 8.66 2.68
N VAL A 134 7.13 9.78 2.20
CA VAL A 134 6.54 11.11 2.36
C VAL A 134 5.31 11.29 1.47
N LEU A 135 5.31 10.76 0.26
CA LEU A 135 4.23 10.96 -0.72
C LEU A 135 2.93 10.21 -0.37
N VAL A 136 3.03 8.94 -0.04
CA VAL A 136 1.87 8.03 0.01
C VAL A 136 0.81 8.42 1.06
N PRO A 137 1.14 8.83 2.30
CA PRO A 137 0.16 9.29 3.25
C PRO A 137 -0.59 10.54 2.80
N GLN A 138 0.07 11.41 2.00
CA GLN A 138 -0.55 12.63 1.48
C GLN A 138 -1.65 12.31 0.47
N VAL A 139 -1.48 11.26 -0.36
CA VAL A 139 -2.51 10.82 -1.30
C VAL A 139 -3.78 10.42 -0.56
N SER A 140 -3.67 9.59 0.49
CA SER A 140 -4.79 9.20 1.34
C SER A 140 -5.43 10.42 2.04
N GLY A 141 -4.60 11.34 2.52
CA GLY A 141 -5.04 12.59 3.14
C GLY A 141 -5.80 13.49 2.16
N PHE A 142 -5.35 13.63 0.91
CA PHE A 142 -6.06 14.38 -0.12
C PHE A 142 -7.40 13.72 -0.48
N ILE A 143 -7.46 12.39 -0.60
CA ILE A 143 -8.73 11.69 -0.85
C ILE A 143 -9.74 12.02 0.25
N GLN A 144 -9.35 11.98 1.53
CA GLN A 144 -10.22 12.28 2.65
C GLN A 144 -10.65 13.75 2.71
N THR A 145 -9.77 14.67 2.29
CA THR A 145 -10.07 16.11 2.28
C THR A 145 -10.99 16.50 1.13
N LEU A 146 -10.75 15.96 -0.06
CA LEU A 146 -11.42 16.36 -1.29
C LEU A 146 -12.74 15.64 -1.53
N PHE A 147 -12.92 14.44 -0.99
CA PHE A 147 -14.07 13.58 -1.28
C PHE A 147 -14.80 13.14 -0.01
N ARG A 148 -16.12 13.03 -0.09
CA ARG A 148 -17.01 12.59 1.00
C ARG A 148 -17.96 11.49 0.52
N GLY A 149 -18.52 10.73 1.45
CA GLY A 149 -19.52 9.69 1.15
C GLY A 149 -19.08 8.72 0.04
N ALA A 150 -19.96 8.47 -0.91
CA ALA A 150 -19.72 7.55 -2.03
C ALA A 150 -18.58 7.99 -2.95
N GLU A 151 -18.31 9.30 -3.12
CA GLU A 151 -17.19 9.78 -3.92
C GLU A 151 -15.83 9.39 -3.31
N ARG A 152 -15.72 9.34 -1.97
CA ARG A 152 -14.50 8.87 -1.29
C ARG A 152 -14.20 7.42 -1.63
N GLY A 153 -15.23 6.56 -1.67
CA GLY A 153 -15.09 5.17 -2.10
C GLY A 153 -14.56 5.06 -3.53
N ARG A 154 -15.09 5.88 -4.47
CA ARG A 154 -14.60 5.93 -5.87
C ARG A 154 -13.15 6.40 -5.94
N ALA A 155 -12.76 7.38 -5.14
CA ALA A 155 -11.39 7.91 -5.10
C ALA A 155 -10.39 6.85 -4.57
N PHE A 156 -10.73 6.12 -3.50
CA PHE A 156 -9.93 4.99 -3.04
C PHE A 156 -9.95 3.81 -4.02
N GLY A 157 -11.07 3.59 -4.71
CA GLY A 157 -11.16 2.63 -5.81
C GLY A 157 -10.19 2.94 -6.94
N ALA A 158 -10.08 4.22 -7.34
CA ALA A 158 -9.10 4.69 -8.32
C ALA A 158 -7.65 4.48 -7.84
N LEU A 159 -7.37 4.74 -6.54
CA LEU A 159 -6.07 4.43 -5.94
C LEU A 159 -5.76 2.93 -5.98
N GLY A 160 -6.74 2.08 -5.65
CA GLY A 160 -6.59 0.61 -5.75
C GLY A 160 -6.33 0.14 -7.18
N ALA A 161 -7.03 0.72 -8.17
CA ALA A 161 -6.78 0.45 -9.59
C ALA A 161 -5.37 0.88 -10.01
N THR A 162 -4.87 2.00 -9.50
CA THR A 162 -3.50 2.48 -9.72
C THR A 162 -2.48 1.50 -9.16
N ILE A 163 -2.73 0.91 -7.98
CA ILE A 163 -1.86 -0.12 -7.38
C ILE A 163 -1.79 -1.36 -8.30
N GLY A 164 -2.94 -1.86 -8.75
CA GLY A 164 -2.99 -2.99 -9.66
C GLY A 164 -2.26 -2.72 -10.99
N LEU A 165 -2.50 -1.55 -11.58
CA LEU A 165 -1.88 -1.16 -12.85
C LEU A 165 -0.35 -1.03 -12.74
N SER A 166 0.17 -0.40 -11.67
CA SER A 166 1.61 -0.25 -11.47
C SER A 166 2.31 -1.59 -11.26
N THR A 167 1.65 -2.53 -10.58
CA THR A 167 2.18 -3.89 -10.39
C THR A 167 2.26 -4.67 -11.70
N ALA A 168 1.26 -4.51 -12.60
CA ALA A 168 1.25 -5.17 -13.90
C ALA A 168 2.25 -4.54 -14.89
N VAL A 169 2.31 -3.21 -14.93
CA VAL A 169 3.14 -2.46 -15.90
C VAL A 169 4.63 -2.56 -15.55
N GLY A 170 4.98 -2.65 -14.25
CA GLY A 170 6.36 -2.63 -13.81
C GLY A 170 7.27 -3.65 -14.50
N PRO A 171 6.98 -4.95 -14.45
CA PRO A 171 7.82 -5.96 -15.09
C PRO A 171 7.88 -5.81 -16.62
N LEU A 172 6.78 -5.43 -17.25
CA LEU A 172 6.72 -5.25 -18.71
C LEU A 172 7.59 -4.06 -19.14
N LEU A 173 7.44 -2.93 -18.46
CA LEU A 173 8.20 -1.71 -18.75
C LEU A 173 9.68 -1.90 -18.42
N GLY A 174 10.01 -2.55 -17.32
CA GLY A 174 11.38 -2.86 -16.93
C GLY A 174 12.07 -3.75 -17.93
N GLY A 175 11.42 -4.83 -18.36
CA GLY A 175 11.93 -5.72 -19.41
C GLY A 175 12.13 -5.00 -20.76
N LEU A 176 11.17 -4.15 -21.14
CA LEU A 176 11.26 -3.34 -22.36
C LEU A 176 12.43 -2.36 -22.31
N LEU A 177 12.60 -1.63 -21.22
CA LEU A 177 13.70 -0.67 -21.07
C LEU A 177 15.08 -1.37 -21.12
N ILE A 178 15.22 -2.50 -20.45
CA ILE A 178 16.46 -3.29 -20.49
C ILE A 178 16.72 -3.81 -21.91
N HIS A 179 15.67 -4.24 -22.63
CA HIS A 179 15.82 -4.68 -24.00
C HIS A 179 16.25 -3.57 -24.95
N LEU A 180 15.67 -2.36 -24.82
CA LEU A 180 15.96 -1.21 -25.69
C LEU A 180 17.34 -0.59 -25.44
N PHE A 181 17.76 -0.48 -24.19
CA PHE A 181 18.99 0.21 -23.78
C PHE A 181 20.16 -0.75 -23.47
N GLY A 182 19.95 -2.04 -23.63
CA GLY A 182 20.96 -3.10 -23.48
C GLY A 182 21.17 -3.59 -22.06
N PRO A 183 21.83 -4.76 -21.92
CA PRO A 183 21.96 -5.46 -20.63
C PRO A 183 22.94 -4.78 -19.65
N GLN A 184 23.81 -3.88 -20.11
CA GLN A 184 24.81 -3.21 -19.27
C GLN A 184 24.24 -1.95 -18.59
N ASP A 185 23.56 -1.07 -19.33
CA ASP A 185 23.08 0.22 -18.85
C ASP A 185 21.56 0.35 -18.85
N GLY A 186 20.81 -0.63 -19.38
CA GLY A 186 19.36 -0.61 -19.46
C GLY A 186 18.67 -0.49 -18.08
N TRP A 187 19.30 -0.99 -17.02
CA TRP A 187 18.81 -0.85 -15.65
C TRP A 187 18.74 0.63 -15.18
N ARG A 188 19.58 1.52 -15.70
CA ARG A 188 19.56 2.94 -15.35
C ARG A 188 18.25 3.60 -15.75
N TRP A 189 17.71 3.20 -16.90
CA TRP A 189 16.46 3.71 -17.45
C TRP A 189 15.23 3.31 -16.64
N VAL A 190 15.33 2.23 -15.84
CA VAL A 190 14.31 1.83 -14.87
C VAL A 190 14.11 2.92 -13.80
N PHE A 191 15.16 3.66 -13.46
CA PHE A 191 15.09 4.81 -12.57
C PHE A 191 14.77 6.11 -13.32
N PHE A 192 15.40 6.32 -14.47
CA PHE A 192 15.19 7.55 -15.26
C PHE A 192 13.77 7.70 -15.79
N VAL A 193 12.98 6.63 -15.92
CA VAL A 193 11.58 6.69 -16.33
C VAL A 193 10.73 7.53 -15.37
N ASN A 194 11.13 7.65 -14.10
CA ASN A 194 10.45 8.47 -13.11
C ASN A 194 10.68 9.99 -13.32
N LEU A 195 11.75 10.39 -14.00
CA LEU A 195 12.10 11.79 -14.17
C LEU A 195 11.08 12.57 -15.01
N PRO A 196 10.73 12.16 -16.25
CA PRO A 196 9.75 12.87 -17.03
C PRO A 196 8.38 12.93 -16.32
N ILE A 197 8.01 11.87 -15.62
CA ILE A 197 6.75 11.82 -14.87
C ILE A 197 6.78 12.83 -13.71
N GLY A 198 7.84 12.79 -12.89
CA GLY A 198 7.98 13.67 -11.73
C GLY A 198 8.11 15.15 -12.11
N VAL A 199 8.93 15.46 -13.12
CA VAL A 199 9.13 16.82 -13.62
C VAL A 199 7.83 17.41 -14.18
N ALA A 200 7.04 16.62 -14.91
CA ALA A 200 5.74 17.06 -15.41
C ALA A 200 4.70 17.18 -14.29
N ALA A 201 4.68 16.22 -13.34
CA ALA A 201 3.70 16.20 -12.25
C ALA A 201 3.90 17.35 -11.25
N LEU A 202 5.12 17.82 -10.99
CA LEU A 202 5.41 18.90 -10.04
C LEU A 202 4.65 20.20 -10.33
N PRO A 203 4.76 20.85 -11.52
CA PRO A 203 4.03 22.08 -11.81
C PRO A 203 2.52 21.86 -11.87
N ILE A 204 2.07 20.69 -12.34
CA ILE A 204 0.65 20.34 -12.40
C ILE A 204 0.09 20.20 -10.98
N ALA A 205 0.79 19.49 -10.09
CA ALA A 205 0.43 19.36 -8.68
C ALA A 205 0.42 20.72 -7.98
N HIS A 206 1.41 21.55 -8.24
CA HIS A 206 1.46 22.90 -7.68
C HIS A 206 0.24 23.74 -8.05
N ARG A 207 -0.29 23.64 -9.26
CA ARG A 207 -1.46 24.39 -9.72
C ARG A 207 -2.79 23.78 -9.27
N LEU A 208 -2.89 22.45 -9.20
CA LEU A 208 -4.17 21.76 -8.99
C LEU A 208 -4.46 21.43 -7.53
N LEU A 209 -3.43 21.18 -6.71
CA LEU A 209 -3.64 20.86 -5.31
C LEU A 209 -4.11 22.08 -4.53
N PRO A 210 -5.07 21.90 -3.60
CA PRO A 210 -5.62 22.99 -2.82
C PRO A 210 -4.52 23.69 -2.02
N PRO A 211 -4.60 25.02 -1.88
CA PRO A 211 -3.69 25.77 -1.03
C PRO A 211 -3.83 25.33 0.43
N PRO A 212 -2.80 25.54 1.26
CA PRO A 212 -2.87 25.24 2.67
C PRO A 212 -3.97 26.10 3.33
N PRO A 213 -4.63 25.60 4.39
CA PRO A 213 -5.57 26.38 5.18
C PRO A 213 -4.93 27.69 5.70
N PRO A 214 -5.71 28.74 5.96
CA PRO A 214 -5.21 29.98 6.58
C PRO A 214 -4.40 29.73 7.83
N ALA A 215 -3.45 30.60 8.14
CA ALA A 215 -2.53 30.41 9.28
C ALA A 215 -3.27 30.38 10.64
N ALA A 216 -4.40 31.08 10.76
CA ALA A 216 -5.25 31.08 11.93
C ALA A 216 -5.83 29.69 12.27
N ASP A 217 -6.23 28.92 11.25
CA ASP A 217 -6.80 27.56 11.44
C ASP A 217 -5.73 26.51 11.76
N ARG A 218 -4.45 26.88 11.68
CA ARG A 218 -3.29 26.01 11.94
C ARG A 218 -2.69 26.16 13.32
N ALA A 219 -3.17 27.11 14.12
CA ALA A 219 -2.53 27.49 15.39
C ALA A 219 -2.45 26.38 16.44
N GLY A 220 -3.36 25.37 16.40
CA GLY A 220 -3.38 24.25 17.33
C GLY A 220 -2.61 23.00 16.90
N HIS A 221 -2.10 22.92 15.65
CA HIS A 221 -1.62 21.67 15.05
C HIS A 221 -0.10 21.64 14.77
N ARG A 222 0.68 22.52 15.43
CA ARG A 222 2.11 22.71 15.10
C ARG A 222 3.08 21.80 15.82
N ASP A 223 2.64 21.04 16.79
CA ASP A 223 3.53 20.19 17.58
C ASP A 223 4.04 19.00 16.73
N PHE A 224 5.35 18.92 16.63
CA PHE A 224 6.06 17.78 16.08
C PHE A 224 6.70 17.03 17.26
N ASP A 225 6.33 15.77 17.44
CA ASP A 225 6.84 14.91 18.52
C ASP A 225 8.10 14.16 18.08
N PRO A 226 9.32 14.68 18.35
CA PRO A 226 10.55 14.02 17.93
C PRO A 226 10.81 12.70 18.68
N VAL A 227 10.35 12.61 19.93
CA VAL A 227 10.53 11.39 20.75
C VAL A 227 9.65 10.28 20.23
N GLY A 228 8.36 10.58 19.94
CA GLY A 228 7.45 9.62 19.30
C GLY A 228 7.97 9.17 17.94
N VAL A 229 8.51 10.08 17.11
CA VAL A 229 9.13 9.72 15.82
C VAL A 229 10.31 8.77 16.01
N LEU A 230 11.20 9.03 16.96
CA LEU A 230 12.36 8.17 17.22
C LEU A 230 11.95 6.79 17.76
N LEU A 231 11.02 6.74 18.72
CA LEU A 231 10.53 5.48 19.27
C LEU A 231 9.81 4.62 18.24
N LEU A 232 8.90 5.23 17.48
CA LEU A 232 8.19 4.54 16.39
C LEU A 232 9.16 4.08 15.30
N GLY A 233 10.11 4.95 14.92
CA GLY A 233 11.10 4.65 13.90
C GLY A 233 12.02 3.51 14.33
N ALA A 234 12.62 3.59 15.50
CA ALA A 234 13.49 2.54 16.04
C ALA A 234 12.72 1.22 16.23
N GLY A 235 11.49 1.29 16.78
CA GLY A 235 10.61 0.12 16.91
C GLY A 235 10.25 -0.52 15.58
N THR A 236 9.95 0.28 14.56
CA THR A 236 9.63 -0.21 13.21
C THR A 236 10.86 -0.84 12.54
N VAL A 237 12.03 -0.22 12.66
CA VAL A 237 13.29 -0.78 12.13
C VAL A 237 13.62 -2.10 12.84
N ALA A 238 13.58 -2.12 14.17
CA ALA A 238 13.84 -3.32 14.96
C ALA A 238 12.85 -4.46 14.62
N LEU A 239 11.58 -4.11 14.33
CA LEU A 239 10.56 -5.08 13.91
C LEU A 239 10.82 -5.63 12.50
N LEU A 240 11.17 -4.78 11.55
CA LEU A 240 11.27 -5.17 10.13
C LEU A 240 12.62 -5.79 9.79
N LEU A 241 13.71 -5.34 10.41
CA LEU A 241 15.07 -5.71 10.04
C LEU A 241 15.35 -7.22 10.06
N PRO A 242 14.92 -8.02 11.07
CA PRO A 242 15.16 -9.46 11.10
C PRO A 242 14.46 -10.21 9.95
N PHE A 243 13.32 -9.70 9.47
CA PHE A 243 12.58 -10.29 8.36
C PHE A 243 13.17 -9.88 7.00
N VAL A 244 13.55 -8.62 6.88
CA VAL A 244 14.12 -8.05 5.66
C VAL A 244 15.50 -8.64 5.37
N GLN A 245 16.31 -8.88 6.41
CA GLN A 245 17.64 -9.47 6.30
C GLN A 245 17.68 -10.99 6.55
N ALA A 246 16.53 -11.65 6.50
CA ALA A 246 16.38 -13.06 6.88
C ALA A 246 17.32 -14.01 6.14
N GLN A 247 17.63 -13.73 4.87
CA GLN A 247 18.49 -14.58 4.02
C GLN A 247 19.99 -14.37 4.24
N GLN A 248 20.41 -13.23 4.76
CA GLN A 248 21.84 -12.92 4.94
C GLN A 248 22.26 -13.01 6.40
N TRP A 249 21.39 -12.65 7.32
CA TRP A 249 21.70 -12.63 8.73
C TRP A 249 21.34 -13.96 9.39
N HIS A 250 22.26 -14.91 9.37
CA HIS A 250 22.03 -16.27 9.88
C HIS A 250 22.13 -16.38 11.41
N SER A 251 22.71 -15.37 12.10
CA SER A 251 22.83 -15.39 13.55
C SER A 251 21.44 -15.41 14.23
N PRO A 252 21.19 -16.33 15.18
CA PRO A 252 19.96 -16.36 15.95
C PRO A 252 19.74 -15.08 16.77
N ALA A 253 20.81 -14.31 17.05
CA ALA A 253 20.73 -13.03 17.73
C ALA A 253 19.84 -11.98 17.01
N ARG A 254 19.60 -12.14 15.70
CA ARG A 254 18.66 -11.28 14.97
C ARG A 254 17.24 -11.25 15.59
N TRP A 255 16.82 -12.37 16.17
CA TRP A 255 15.49 -12.47 16.79
C TRP A 255 15.35 -11.68 18.09
N LEU A 256 16.48 -11.26 18.72
CA LEU A 256 16.49 -10.34 19.86
C LEU A 256 15.97 -8.94 19.47
N LEU A 257 15.95 -8.61 18.18
CA LEU A 257 15.32 -7.37 17.73
C LEU A 257 13.80 -7.39 17.88
N LEU A 258 13.14 -8.54 17.95
CA LEU A 258 11.68 -8.61 18.14
C LEU A 258 11.25 -8.19 19.54
N PRO A 259 11.82 -8.72 20.65
CA PRO A 259 11.54 -8.19 21.97
C PRO A 259 11.96 -6.73 22.14
N LEU A 260 13.09 -6.30 21.53
CA LEU A 260 13.46 -4.88 21.48
C LEU A 260 12.39 -4.03 20.76
N ALA A 261 11.89 -4.49 19.62
CA ALA A 261 10.80 -3.82 18.91
C ALA A 261 9.54 -3.73 19.77
N ALA A 262 9.18 -4.81 20.48
CA ALA A 262 8.03 -4.82 21.40
C ALA A 262 8.19 -3.78 22.51
N VAL A 263 9.37 -3.69 23.12
CA VAL A 263 9.67 -2.70 24.17
C VAL A 263 9.60 -1.27 23.61
N LEU A 264 10.23 -1.01 22.46
CA LEU A 264 10.22 0.31 21.82
C LEU A 264 8.82 0.75 21.40
N LEU A 265 8.01 -0.15 20.84
CA LEU A 265 6.64 0.14 20.44
C LEU A 265 5.72 0.30 21.67
N ALA A 266 5.93 -0.46 22.74
CA ALA A 266 5.22 -0.26 24.00
C ALA A 266 5.58 1.09 24.63
N ALA A 267 6.87 1.46 24.63
CA ALA A 267 7.36 2.77 25.08
C ALA A 267 6.76 3.89 24.20
N PHE A 268 6.67 3.69 22.89
CA PHE A 268 5.98 4.61 21.97
C PHE A 268 4.52 4.82 22.38
N VAL A 269 3.76 3.74 22.57
CA VAL A 269 2.35 3.84 23.00
C VAL A 269 2.21 4.57 24.33
N GLY A 270 3.03 4.23 25.32
CA GLY A 270 3.05 4.91 26.62
C GLY A 270 3.38 6.40 26.49
N TRP A 271 4.36 6.73 25.65
CA TRP A 271 4.73 8.11 25.35
C TRP A 271 3.59 8.88 24.69
N GLU A 272 2.96 8.33 23.64
CA GLU A 272 1.86 8.94 22.92
C GLU A 272 0.64 9.22 23.83
N VAL A 273 0.32 8.29 24.73
CA VAL A 273 -0.74 8.47 25.73
C VAL A 273 -0.39 9.60 26.70
N HIS A 274 0.87 9.66 27.16
CA HIS A 274 1.33 10.72 28.07
C HIS A 274 1.40 12.08 27.37
N TYR A 275 2.02 12.12 26.19
CA TYR A 275 2.18 13.34 25.39
C TYR A 275 0.85 13.91 24.93
N GLY A 276 -0.09 13.04 24.54
CA GLY A 276 -1.44 13.39 24.09
C GLY A 276 -2.34 14.04 25.14
N ARG A 277 -1.94 14.02 26.43
CA ARG A 277 -2.67 14.72 27.51
C ARG A 277 -2.46 16.24 27.48
N ARG A 278 -1.37 16.72 26.91
CA ARG A 278 -0.96 18.14 26.94
C ARG A 278 -0.71 18.71 25.54
N ARG A 279 -0.43 17.87 24.58
CA ARG A 279 -0.04 18.24 23.19
C ARG A 279 -0.65 17.28 22.19
N GLU A 280 -0.54 17.60 20.91
CA GLU A 280 -1.02 16.71 19.86
C GLU A 280 -0.01 15.60 19.57
N PRO A 281 -0.39 14.31 19.79
CA PRO A 281 0.48 13.17 19.59
C PRO A 281 0.75 12.91 18.11
N LEU A 282 1.82 12.15 17.81
CA LEU A 282 2.14 11.68 16.45
C LEU A 282 1.02 10.77 15.92
N VAL A 283 0.57 9.84 16.77
CA VAL A 283 -0.56 8.95 16.52
C VAL A 283 -1.53 9.03 17.69
N SER A 284 -2.76 9.49 17.43
CA SER A 284 -3.79 9.50 18.47
C SER A 284 -4.24 8.08 18.80
N MET A 285 -3.95 7.60 20.00
CA MET A 285 -4.39 6.28 20.47
C MET A 285 -5.92 6.15 20.53
N ALA A 286 -6.65 7.26 20.63
CA ALA A 286 -8.11 7.27 20.54
C ALA A 286 -8.66 6.76 19.20
N LEU A 287 -7.86 6.78 18.13
CA LEU A 287 -8.25 6.19 16.85
C LEU A 287 -8.46 4.67 16.95
N PHE A 288 -7.68 4.00 17.79
CA PHE A 288 -7.82 2.55 17.99
C PHE A 288 -9.04 2.16 18.84
N ALA A 289 -9.64 3.12 19.56
CA ALA A 289 -10.94 2.91 20.20
C ALA A 289 -12.09 2.94 19.17
N VAL A 290 -11.85 3.53 17.98
CA VAL A 290 -12.80 3.51 16.85
C VAL A 290 -12.71 2.14 16.20
N ARG A 291 -13.68 1.27 16.46
CA ARG A 291 -13.68 -0.12 16.05
C ARG A 291 -13.42 -0.34 14.54
N PRO A 292 -14.08 0.36 13.58
CA PRO A 292 -13.79 0.17 12.16
C PRO A 292 -12.35 0.49 11.78
N TYR A 293 -11.69 1.42 12.51
CA TYR A 293 -10.29 1.75 12.31
C TYR A 293 -9.37 0.63 12.80
N ALA A 294 -9.54 0.20 14.05
CA ALA A 294 -8.72 -0.87 14.64
C ALA A 294 -8.84 -2.18 13.84
N ALA A 295 -10.09 -2.61 13.56
CA ALA A 295 -10.34 -3.81 12.77
C ALA A 295 -9.74 -3.70 11.36
N GLY A 296 -9.85 -2.56 10.70
CA GLY A 296 -9.30 -2.34 9.36
C GLY A 296 -7.78 -2.34 9.32
N VAL A 297 -7.10 -1.83 10.37
CA VAL A 297 -5.63 -1.89 10.50
C VAL A 297 -5.16 -3.33 10.69
N VAL A 298 -5.79 -4.09 11.60
CA VAL A 298 -5.46 -5.51 11.85
C VAL A 298 -5.72 -6.35 10.60
N LEU A 299 -6.86 -6.13 9.92
CA LEU A 299 -7.19 -6.79 8.66
C LEU A 299 -6.14 -6.50 7.60
N SER A 300 -5.71 -5.24 7.46
CA SER A 300 -4.66 -4.87 6.51
C SER A 300 -3.35 -5.59 6.79
N LEU A 301 -2.93 -5.66 8.06
CA LEU A 301 -1.71 -6.38 8.46
C LEU A 301 -1.79 -7.85 8.07
N ALA A 302 -2.85 -8.55 8.46
CA ALA A 302 -3.03 -9.97 8.18
C ALA A 302 -3.17 -10.27 6.68
N TYR A 303 -3.95 -9.44 5.97
CA TYR A 303 -4.15 -9.59 4.52
C TYR A 303 -2.84 -9.41 3.75
N PHE A 304 -2.08 -8.34 4.02
CA PHE A 304 -0.82 -8.08 3.31
C PHE A 304 0.27 -9.08 3.65
N ALA A 305 0.21 -9.75 4.80
CA ALA A 305 1.09 -10.86 5.14
C ALA A 305 0.87 -12.06 4.19
N GLY A 306 -0.38 -12.45 3.92
CA GLY A 306 -0.67 -13.47 2.93
C GLY A 306 -0.44 -13.02 1.50
N PHE A 307 -0.97 -11.84 1.15
CA PHE A 307 -1.00 -11.29 -0.20
C PHE A 307 0.38 -11.11 -0.85
N THR A 308 1.30 -10.42 -0.16
CA THR A 308 2.61 -10.06 -0.75
C THR A 308 3.49 -11.28 -0.94
N ALA A 309 3.43 -12.23 -0.01
CA ALA A 309 4.23 -13.43 -0.02
C ALA A 309 3.94 -14.34 -1.22
N ILE A 310 2.68 -14.34 -1.71
CA ILE A 310 2.28 -15.17 -2.87
C ILE A 310 3.04 -14.77 -4.12
N PHE A 311 3.14 -13.48 -4.41
CA PHE A 311 3.89 -13.00 -5.57
C PHE A 311 5.36 -13.41 -5.50
N PHE A 312 5.92 -13.36 -4.30
CA PHE A 312 7.30 -13.75 -4.07
C PHE A 312 7.54 -15.23 -4.38
N ILE A 313 6.77 -16.13 -3.76
CA ILE A 313 6.95 -17.57 -3.98
C ILE A 313 6.53 -18.02 -5.39
N PHE A 314 5.49 -17.40 -5.99
CA PHE A 314 5.06 -17.73 -7.35
C PHE A 314 6.12 -17.35 -8.38
N THR A 315 6.71 -16.15 -8.24
CA THR A 315 7.80 -15.71 -9.11
C THR A 315 9.00 -16.65 -9.01
N LEU A 316 9.39 -17.07 -7.80
CA LEU A 316 10.49 -18.01 -7.58
C LEU A 316 10.18 -19.40 -8.18
N TYR A 317 8.96 -19.89 -7.97
CA TYR A 317 8.52 -21.16 -8.54
C TYR A 317 8.57 -21.14 -10.07
N LEU A 318 8.10 -20.07 -10.72
CA LEU A 318 8.14 -19.96 -12.17
C LEU A 318 9.58 -19.82 -12.71
N GLN A 319 10.39 -18.94 -12.10
CA GLN A 319 11.71 -18.64 -12.64
C GLN A 319 12.76 -19.68 -12.25
N ALA A 320 12.88 -20.02 -10.96
CA ALA A 320 13.88 -20.97 -10.49
C ALA A 320 13.43 -22.43 -10.65
N GLY A 321 12.13 -22.72 -10.43
CA GLY A 321 11.60 -24.07 -10.52
C GLY A 321 11.27 -24.52 -11.95
N LEU A 322 10.66 -23.63 -12.75
CA LEU A 322 10.20 -23.97 -14.10
C LEU A 322 11.01 -23.28 -15.22
N HIS A 323 12.05 -22.53 -14.88
CA HIS A 323 12.93 -21.82 -15.82
C HIS A 323 12.22 -20.84 -16.76
N TYR A 324 11.13 -20.23 -16.30
CA TYR A 324 10.47 -19.16 -17.04
C TYR A 324 11.38 -17.93 -17.12
N SER A 325 11.35 -17.24 -18.27
CA SER A 325 11.96 -15.91 -18.34
C SER A 325 11.23 -14.93 -17.41
N ALA A 326 11.92 -13.86 -17.00
CA ALA A 326 11.30 -12.82 -16.17
C ALA A 326 10.03 -12.22 -16.80
N LEU A 327 10.03 -12.06 -18.14
CA LEU A 327 8.87 -11.59 -18.89
C LEU A 327 7.69 -12.58 -18.82
N MET A 328 7.93 -13.88 -19.02
CA MET A 328 6.88 -14.90 -18.95
C MET A 328 6.33 -15.04 -17.52
N ALA A 329 7.17 -14.94 -16.48
CA ALA A 329 6.73 -14.93 -15.10
C ALA A 329 5.87 -13.67 -14.79
N GLY A 330 6.26 -12.50 -15.30
CA GLY A 330 5.47 -11.26 -15.19
C GLY A 330 4.12 -11.36 -15.89
N LEU A 331 4.08 -11.94 -17.11
CA LEU A 331 2.84 -12.18 -17.84
C LEU A 331 1.90 -13.14 -17.09
N ALA A 332 2.44 -14.18 -16.43
CA ALA A 332 1.64 -15.12 -15.64
C ALA A 332 0.95 -14.45 -14.43
N ILE A 333 1.53 -13.37 -13.88
CA ILE A 333 0.95 -12.60 -12.77
C ILE A 333 -0.05 -11.53 -13.27
N THR A 334 0.02 -11.14 -14.53
CA THR A 334 -0.81 -10.07 -15.11
C THR A 334 -2.32 -10.26 -14.91
N PRO A 335 -2.92 -11.48 -15.04
CA PRO A 335 -4.34 -11.71 -14.78
C PRO A 335 -4.76 -11.27 -13.37
N PHE A 336 -3.94 -11.53 -12.36
CA PHE A 336 -4.20 -11.05 -11.00
C PHE A 336 -4.25 -9.51 -10.95
N ALA A 337 -3.25 -8.85 -11.52
CA ALA A 337 -3.15 -7.39 -11.48
C ALA A 337 -4.32 -6.70 -12.22
N VAL A 338 -4.72 -7.24 -13.37
CA VAL A 338 -5.90 -6.77 -14.14
C VAL A 338 -7.18 -6.96 -13.33
N GLY A 339 -7.40 -8.18 -12.79
CA GLY A 339 -8.55 -8.47 -11.93
C GLY A 339 -8.63 -7.54 -10.73
N SER A 340 -7.50 -7.30 -10.05
CA SER A 340 -7.42 -6.41 -8.88
C SER A 340 -7.71 -4.95 -9.25
N GLY A 341 -7.15 -4.45 -10.34
CA GLY A 341 -7.36 -3.07 -10.79
C GLY A 341 -8.83 -2.78 -11.14
N VAL A 342 -9.44 -3.66 -11.94
CA VAL A 342 -10.86 -3.56 -12.34
C VAL A 342 -11.78 -3.67 -11.11
N ALA A 343 -11.55 -4.69 -10.29
CA ALA A 343 -12.36 -4.92 -9.09
C ALA A 343 -12.20 -3.82 -8.04
N ALA A 344 -11.03 -3.18 -7.91
CA ALA A 344 -10.85 -2.04 -7.03
C ALA A 344 -11.70 -0.83 -7.47
N ALA A 345 -11.76 -0.55 -8.79
CA ALA A 345 -12.61 0.52 -9.33
C ALA A 345 -14.11 0.24 -9.09
N VAL A 346 -14.54 -1.01 -9.28
CA VAL A 346 -15.92 -1.45 -9.01
C VAL A 346 -16.21 -1.43 -7.51
N GLY A 347 -15.32 -1.97 -6.69
CA GLY A 347 -15.42 -2.03 -5.23
C GLY A 347 -15.53 -0.65 -4.60
N GLY A 348 -14.81 0.33 -5.15
CA GLY A 348 -14.91 1.73 -4.72
C GLY A 348 -16.30 2.35 -4.92
N ARG A 349 -17.09 1.84 -5.88
CA ARG A 349 -18.50 2.25 -6.08
C ARG A 349 -19.46 1.50 -5.18
N LEU A 350 -19.18 0.22 -4.93
CA LEU A 350 -20.05 -0.67 -4.16
C LEU A 350 -19.87 -0.54 -2.65
N VAL A 351 -18.70 -0.07 -2.17
CA VAL A 351 -18.37 -0.02 -0.74
C VAL A 351 -19.37 0.79 0.08
N SER A 352 -19.94 1.85 -0.48
CA SER A 352 -20.95 2.68 0.19
C SER A 352 -22.28 1.93 0.44
N ARG A 353 -22.58 0.91 -0.38
CA ARG A 353 -23.81 0.10 -0.26
C ARG A 353 -23.60 -1.19 0.52
N LEU A 354 -22.49 -1.87 0.29
CA LEU A 354 -22.23 -3.20 0.82
C LEU A 354 -21.35 -3.18 2.08
N GLY A 355 -20.65 -2.08 2.35
CA GLY A 355 -19.80 -1.93 3.53
C GLY A 355 -18.78 -3.06 3.67
N ARG A 356 -18.62 -3.56 4.90
CA ARG A 356 -17.67 -4.63 5.24
C ARG A 356 -17.97 -5.99 4.57
N ARG A 357 -19.23 -6.26 4.19
CA ARG A 357 -19.59 -7.48 3.45
C ARG A 357 -18.83 -7.62 2.14
N LEU A 358 -18.54 -6.49 1.46
CA LEU A 358 -17.77 -6.49 0.23
C LEU A 358 -16.35 -7.00 0.45
N VAL A 359 -15.73 -6.62 1.58
CA VAL A 359 -14.40 -7.09 1.97
C VAL A 359 -14.41 -8.59 2.29
N VAL A 360 -15.45 -9.09 2.97
CA VAL A 360 -15.62 -10.53 3.25
C VAL A 360 -15.70 -11.32 1.93
N VAL A 361 -16.53 -10.88 0.97
CA VAL A 361 -16.63 -11.51 -0.35
C VAL A 361 -15.27 -11.48 -1.07
N GLY A 362 -14.57 -10.34 -1.02
CA GLY A 362 -13.23 -10.21 -1.58
C GLY A 362 -12.25 -11.22 -0.99
N LEU A 363 -12.23 -11.37 0.33
CA LEU A 363 -11.35 -12.34 1.02
C LEU A 363 -11.67 -13.79 0.68
N LEU A 364 -12.94 -14.13 0.53
CA LEU A 364 -13.37 -15.47 0.07
C LEU A 364 -12.90 -15.75 -1.34
N LEU A 365 -12.99 -14.77 -2.26
CA LEU A 365 -12.47 -14.90 -3.63
C LEU A 365 -10.94 -15.04 -3.64
N VAL A 366 -10.23 -14.30 -2.80
CA VAL A 366 -8.78 -14.48 -2.66
C VAL A 366 -8.45 -15.89 -2.21
N LEU A 367 -9.08 -16.39 -1.14
CA LEU A 367 -8.86 -17.73 -0.63
C LEU A 367 -9.17 -18.79 -1.69
N GLY A 368 -10.33 -18.71 -2.33
CA GLY A 368 -10.73 -19.65 -3.38
C GLY A 368 -9.76 -19.64 -4.58
N GLY A 369 -9.32 -18.46 -5.02
CA GLY A 369 -8.35 -18.32 -6.10
C GLY A 369 -6.96 -18.87 -5.74
N LEU A 370 -6.50 -18.67 -4.49
CA LEU A 370 -5.23 -19.22 -4.02
C LEU A 370 -5.25 -20.75 -3.92
N LEU A 371 -6.29 -21.31 -3.34
CA LEU A 371 -6.46 -22.77 -3.25
C LEU A 371 -6.60 -23.40 -4.64
N ALA A 372 -7.33 -22.73 -5.55
CA ALA A 372 -7.43 -23.16 -6.94
C ALA A 372 -6.08 -23.08 -7.68
N ALA A 373 -5.24 -22.07 -7.39
CA ALA A 373 -3.90 -21.96 -7.98
C ALA A 373 -2.97 -23.07 -7.45
N ALA A 374 -3.02 -23.38 -6.16
CA ALA A 374 -2.29 -24.51 -5.58
C ALA A 374 -2.72 -25.84 -6.19
N LEU A 375 -4.02 -26.06 -6.35
CA LEU A 375 -4.59 -27.25 -6.99
C LEU A 375 -4.18 -27.34 -8.48
N ALA A 376 -4.20 -26.21 -9.20
CA ALA A 376 -3.76 -26.17 -10.59
C ALA A 376 -2.28 -26.60 -10.74
N VAL A 377 -1.41 -26.16 -9.84
CA VAL A 377 0.02 -26.59 -9.81
C VAL A 377 0.15 -28.08 -9.49
N GLN A 378 -0.72 -28.62 -8.64
CA GLN A 378 -0.72 -30.05 -8.31
C GLN A 378 -1.15 -30.93 -9.49
N LEU A 379 -2.21 -30.52 -10.21
CA LEU A 379 -2.78 -31.31 -11.30
C LEU A 379 -2.01 -31.18 -12.61
N TRP A 380 -1.42 -30.01 -12.87
CA TRP A 380 -0.71 -29.68 -14.12
C TRP A 380 0.66 -29.08 -13.81
N SER A 381 1.58 -29.91 -13.33
CA SER A 381 2.97 -29.51 -13.11
C SER A 381 3.72 -29.32 -14.46
N GLY A 382 4.67 -28.37 -14.50
CA GLY A 382 5.54 -28.14 -15.66
C GLY A 382 5.26 -26.85 -16.45
N PRO A 383 5.69 -26.77 -17.74
CA PRO A 383 5.68 -25.50 -18.50
C PRO A 383 4.30 -24.87 -18.76
N ARG A 384 3.22 -25.62 -18.52
CA ARG A 384 1.84 -25.12 -18.71
C ARG A 384 1.25 -24.41 -17.51
N VAL A 385 1.93 -24.41 -16.36
CA VAL A 385 1.45 -23.80 -15.10
C VAL A 385 1.05 -22.33 -15.28
N GLY A 386 1.82 -21.57 -16.06
CA GLY A 386 1.47 -20.17 -16.35
C GLY A 386 0.06 -20.00 -16.94
N TRP A 387 -0.40 -20.94 -17.76
CA TRP A 387 -1.73 -20.92 -18.36
C TRP A 387 -2.81 -21.47 -17.43
N THR A 388 -2.54 -22.55 -16.71
CA THR A 388 -3.50 -23.20 -15.81
C THR A 388 -3.81 -22.34 -14.58
N THR A 389 -2.90 -21.45 -14.19
CA THR A 389 -3.08 -20.51 -13.08
C THR A 389 -3.74 -19.18 -13.47
N VAL A 390 -3.99 -18.91 -14.76
CA VAL A 390 -4.61 -17.65 -15.26
C VAL A 390 -5.95 -17.37 -14.57
N LEU A 391 -6.88 -18.32 -14.63
CA LEU A 391 -8.22 -18.15 -14.05
C LEU A 391 -8.19 -18.09 -12.51
N PRO A 392 -7.49 -18.99 -11.79
CA PRO A 392 -7.27 -18.87 -10.36
C PRO A 392 -6.72 -17.51 -9.91
N LEU A 393 -5.68 -17.02 -10.59
CA LEU A 393 -5.06 -15.73 -10.26
C LEU A 393 -5.97 -14.54 -10.60
N LEU A 394 -6.75 -14.62 -11.68
CA LEU A 394 -7.75 -13.60 -12.00
C LEU A 394 -8.81 -13.50 -10.89
N VAL A 395 -9.33 -14.64 -10.41
CA VAL A 395 -10.31 -14.70 -9.30
C VAL A 395 -9.69 -14.13 -8.02
N ALA A 396 -8.47 -14.53 -7.66
CA ALA A 396 -7.75 -13.99 -6.51
C ALA A 396 -7.53 -12.47 -6.66
N GLY A 397 -7.21 -12.01 -7.87
CA GLY A 397 -7.05 -10.60 -8.19
C GLY A 397 -8.33 -9.81 -8.00
N VAL A 398 -9.46 -10.30 -8.54
CA VAL A 398 -10.77 -9.69 -8.31
C VAL A 398 -11.05 -9.58 -6.81
N GLY A 399 -10.83 -10.66 -6.06
CA GLY A 399 -10.94 -10.65 -4.60
C GLY A 399 -10.09 -9.57 -3.95
N SER A 400 -8.82 -9.47 -4.34
CA SER A 400 -7.87 -8.47 -3.84
C SER A 400 -8.34 -7.03 -4.04
N GLY A 401 -8.85 -6.71 -5.23
CA GLY A 401 -9.40 -5.39 -5.53
C GLY A 401 -10.61 -5.04 -4.65
N LEU A 402 -11.45 -6.04 -4.32
CA LEU A 402 -12.57 -5.89 -3.40
C LEU A 402 -12.15 -5.82 -1.92
N VAL A 403 -10.90 -6.15 -1.58
CA VAL A 403 -10.36 -6.02 -0.23
C VAL A 403 -9.65 -4.68 -0.03
N ILE A 404 -8.62 -4.38 -0.82
CA ILE A 404 -7.69 -3.28 -0.55
C ILE A 404 -8.40 -1.92 -0.50
N ALA A 405 -9.06 -1.53 -1.59
CA ALA A 405 -9.70 -0.23 -1.70
C ALA A 405 -10.92 -0.06 -0.77
N PRO A 406 -11.85 -1.05 -0.67
CA PRO A 406 -12.95 -0.97 0.28
C PRO A 406 -12.50 -0.97 1.74
N ASN A 407 -11.53 -1.79 2.13
CA ASN A 407 -11.02 -1.78 3.50
C ASN A 407 -10.39 -0.43 3.85
N GLN A 408 -9.60 0.17 2.96
CA GLN A 408 -9.01 1.49 3.16
C GLN A 408 -10.09 2.57 3.33
N THR A 409 -11.15 2.52 2.51
CA THR A 409 -12.30 3.43 2.60
C THR A 409 -12.99 3.34 3.96
N LEU A 410 -13.34 2.12 4.39
CA LEU A 410 -14.07 1.86 5.64
C LEU A 410 -13.22 2.19 6.88
N THR A 411 -11.94 1.82 6.86
CA THR A 411 -11.00 2.09 7.95
C THR A 411 -10.85 3.58 8.21
N LEU A 412 -10.77 4.39 7.15
CA LEU A 412 -10.53 5.82 7.24
C LEU A 412 -11.84 6.65 7.25
N GLN A 413 -13.01 6.02 7.17
CA GLN A 413 -14.28 6.70 7.04
C GLN A 413 -14.63 7.59 8.24
N GLN A 414 -14.37 7.09 9.45
CA GLN A 414 -14.69 7.78 10.72
C GLN A 414 -13.50 8.58 11.28
N VAL A 415 -12.37 8.60 10.56
CA VAL A 415 -11.18 9.36 10.97
C VAL A 415 -11.41 10.85 10.69
N PRO A 416 -11.19 11.74 11.66
CA PRO A 416 -11.26 13.19 11.44
C PRO A 416 -10.25 13.61 10.35
N VAL A 417 -10.68 14.54 9.48
CA VAL A 417 -9.85 15.02 8.35
C VAL A 417 -8.51 15.60 8.82
N ALA A 418 -8.49 16.22 10.02
CA ALA A 418 -7.29 16.78 10.63
C ALA A 418 -6.22 15.70 10.96
N ARG A 419 -6.59 14.41 11.06
CA ARG A 419 -5.71 13.28 11.37
C ARG A 419 -5.62 12.27 10.23
N ALA A 420 -6.06 12.66 9.03
CA ALA A 420 -6.17 11.76 7.90
C ALA A 420 -4.81 11.23 7.40
N GLY A 421 -3.77 12.07 7.46
CA GLY A 421 -2.42 11.71 7.03
C GLY A 421 -1.77 10.72 8.01
N SER A 422 -1.80 11.02 9.32
CA SER A 422 -1.24 10.12 10.34
C SER A 422 -1.97 8.79 10.41
N ALA A 423 -3.31 8.78 10.35
CA ALA A 423 -4.10 7.55 10.31
C ALA A 423 -3.85 6.71 9.05
N GLY A 424 -3.70 7.36 7.89
CA GLY A 424 -3.31 6.72 6.64
C GLY A 424 -1.89 6.14 6.72
N GLY A 425 -0.96 6.87 7.37
CA GLY A 425 0.41 6.41 7.62
C GLY A 425 0.45 5.13 8.47
N VAL A 426 -0.30 5.07 9.56
CA VAL A 426 -0.42 3.86 10.40
C VAL A 426 -0.97 2.68 9.61
N LEU A 427 -2.04 2.89 8.84
CA LEU A 427 -2.61 1.84 7.99
C LEU A 427 -1.59 1.30 6.97
N GLN A 428 -0.84 2.18 6.33
CA GLN A 428 0.23 1.80 5.40
C GLN A 428 1.40 1.10 6.11
N THR A 429 1.76 1.53 7.32
CA THR A 429 2.78 0.84 8.13
C THR A 429 2.34 -0.58 8.47
N ALA A 430 1.07 -0.79 8.87
CA ALA A 430 0.53 -2.12 9.11
C ALA A 430 0.62 -3.02 7.86
N GLN A 431 0.35 -2.48 6.66
CA GLN A 431 0.50 -3.20 5.39
C GLN A 431 1.97 -3.60 5.15
N ARG A 432 2.94 -2.71 5.44
CA ARG A 432 4.38 -2.99 5.25
C ARG A 432 4.88 -4.04 6.24
N VAL A 433 4.48 -3.92 7.51
CA VAL A 433 4.81 -4.92 8.53
C VAL A 433 4.22 -6.28 8.14
N GLY A 434 2.95 -6.32 7.74
CA GLY A 434 2.32 -7.53 7.24
C GLY A 434 3.11 -8.15 6.09
N SER A 435 3.43 -7.36 5.06
CA SER A 435 4.22 -7.81 3.90
C SER A 435 5.56 -8.41 4.30
N ALA A 436 6.32 -7.75 5.18
CA ALA A 436 7.63 -8.23 5.62
C ALA A 436 7.55 -9.55 6.40
N VAL A 437 6.61 -9.63 7.36
CA VAL A 437 6.35 -10.83 8.14
C VAL A 437 5.89 -11.98 7.24
N GLY A 438 4.97 -11.69 6.31
CA GLY A 438 4.43 -12.68 5.40
C GLY A 438 5.50 -13.28 4.48
N ILE A 439 6.33 -12.45 3.85
CA ILE A 439 7.44 -12.90 3.01
C ILE A 439 8.41 -13.79 3.81
N ALA A 440 8.72 -13.41 5.06
CA ALA A 440 9.62 -14.19 5.88
C ALA A 440 9.02 -15.54 6.29
N VAL A 441 7.75 -15.57 6.76
CA VAL A 441 7.09 -16.80 7.21
C VAL A 441 6.80 -17.74 6.04
N VAL A 442 6.18 -17.25 4.97
CA VAL A 442 5.87 -18.05 3.78
C VAL A 442 7.16 -18.48 3.06
N GLY A 443 8.13 -17.54 2.96
CA GLY A 443 9.43 -17.81 2.35
C GLY A 443 10.22 -18.89 3.11
N SER A 444 10.20 -18.90 4.44
CA SER A 444 10.89 -19.94 5.22
C SER A 444 10.33 -21.34 4.93
N VAL A 445 8.99 -21.47 4.84
CA VAL A 445 8.35 -22.76 4.49
C VAL A 445 8.66 -23.14 3.04
N PHE A 446 8.63 -22.19 2.12
CA PHE A 446 8.95 -22.41 0.72
C PHE A 446 10.40 -22.91 0.55
N PHE A 447 11.38 -22.22 1.12
CA PHE A 447 12.79 -22.57 0.98
C PHE A 447 13.18 -23.86 1.70
N ALA A 448 12.44 -24.25 2.76
CA ALA A 448 12.65 -25.53 3.41
C ALA A 448 12.45 -26.74 2.46
N HIS A 449 11.63 -26.58 1.42
CA HIS A 449 11.31 -27.63 0.44
C HIS A 449 11.89 -27.35 -0.95
N ALA A 450 12.10 -26.08 -1.31
CA ALA A 450 12.75 -25.67 -2.55
C ALA A 450 14.29 -25.76 -2.48
N GLY A 451 14.86 -25.84 -1.27
CA GLY A 451 16.30 -26.02 -1.04
C GLY A 451 16.69 -27.48 -0.91
N GLY A 452 17.99 -27.78 -1.10
CA GLY A 452 18.55 -29.11 -0.92
C GLY A 452 18.92 -29.84 -2.22
N ARG A 453 19.34 -31.12 -2.11
CA ARG A 453 19.83 -31.90 -3.25
C ARG A 453 18.74 -32.32 -4.23
N HIS A 454 17.49 -32.41 -3.79
CA HIS A 454 16.30 -32.74 -4.60
C HIS A 454 15.18 -31.77 -4.30
N PRO A 455 15.17 -30.57 -4.91
CA PRO A 455 14.18 -29.56 -4.64
C PRO A 455 12.81 -29.98 -5.21
N ASP A 456 11.78 -29.99 -4.34
CA ASP A 456 10.39 -30.14 -4.77
C ASP A 456 9.73 -28.77 -4.83
N TRP A 457 9.85 -28.11 -5.97
CA TRP A 457 9.33 -26.77 -6.21
C TRP A 457 7.79 -26.70 -6.16
N ALA A 458 7.11 -27.79 -6.58
CA ALA A 458 5.66 -27.84 -6.58
C ALA A 458 5.11 -27.92 -5.13
N LEU A 459 5.67 -28.83 -4.33
CA LEU A 459 5.34 -28.96 -2.90
C LEU A 459 5.70 -27.67 -2.13
N ALA A 460 6.87 -27.08 -2.39
CA ALA A 460 7.30 -25.84 -1.79
C ALA A 460 6.28 -24.73 -2.06
N PHE A 461 5.80 -24.60 -3.30
CA PHE A 461 4.78 -23.63 -3.67
C PHE A 461 3.44 -23.90 -2.97
N GLN A 462 2.96 -25.15 -2.96
CA GLN A 462 1.69 -25.53 -2.33
C GLN A 462 1.68 -25.24 -0.83
N LEU A 463 2.74 -25.62 -0.12
CA LEU A 463 2.88 -25.33 1.31
C LEU A 463 2.98 -23.83 1.58
N GLY A 464 3.73 -23.09 0.77
CA GLY A 464 3.79 -21.65 0.87
C GLY A 464 2.43 -20.98 0.65
N VAL A 465 1.67 -21.41 -0.36
CA VAL A 465 0.30 -20.93 -0.60
C VAL A 465 -0.63 -21.30 0.55
N SER A 466 -0.49 -22.49 1.14
CA SER A 466 -1.32 -22.92 2.28
C SER A 466 -1.11 -22.01 3.51
N VAL A 467 0.14 -21.64 3.80
CA VAL A 467 0.46 -20.67 4.86
C VAL A 467 -0.10 -19.29 4.53
N ALA A 468 0.07 -18.83 3.30
CA ALA A 468 -0.48 -17.54 2.85
C ALA A 468 -2.02 -17.53 2.93
N ALA A 469 -2.69 -18.62 2.56
CA ALA A 469 -4.13 -18.79 2.72
C ALA A 469 -4.56 -18.75 4.19
N GLY A 470 -3.79 -19.34 5.10
CA GLY A 470 -4.01 -19.24 6.55
C GLY A 470 -3.98 -17.77 7.05
N LEU A 471 -3.04 -16.97 6.57
CA LEU A 471 -2.95 -15.54 6.89
C LEU A 471 -4.14 -14.74 6.32
N VAL A 472 -4.57 -15.05 5.10
CA VAL A 472 -5.78 -14.46 4.50
C VAL A 472 -7.04 -14.90 5.24
N LEU A 473 -7.10 -16.15 5.72
CA LEU A 473 -8.18 -16.63 6.57
C LEU A 473 -8.25 -15.86 7.90
N ALA A 474 -7.10 -15.55 8.51
CA ALA A 474 -7.06 -14.69 9.70
C ALA A 474 -7.66 -13.30 9.40
N ALA A 475 -7.35 -12.71 8.25
CA ALA A 475 -7.96 -11.45 7.81
C ALA A 475 -9.48 -11.59 7.61
N LEU A 476 -9.94 -12.72 7.07
CA LEU A 476 -11.38 -13.04 6.89
C LEU A 476 -12.10 -13.13 8.24
N LEU A 477 -11.50 -13.80 9.22
CA LEU A 477 -12.08 -13.90 10.57
C LEU A 477 -12.24 -12.52 11.22
N VAL A 478 -11.26 -11.64 11.07
CA VAL A 478 -11.34 -10.23 11.54
C VAL A 478 -12.47 -9.49 10.81
N ALA A 479 -12.60 -9.64 9.48
CA ALA A 479 -13.66 -8.99 8.71
C ALA A 479 -15.06 -9.48 9.09
N VAL A 480 -15.21 -10.79 9.33
CA VAL A 480 -16.48 -11.40 9.76
C VAL A 480 -16.84 -10.92 11.18
N ALA A 481 -15.90 -10.97 12.12
CA ALA A 481 -16.10 -10.48 13.49
C ALA A 481 -16.52 -9.01 13.51
N ASP A 482 -15.89 -8.16 12.69
CA ASP A 482 -16.24 -6.75 12.55
C ASP A 482 -17.66 -6.57 11.97
N THR A 483 -18.05 -7.40 10.98
CA THR A 483 -19.38 -7.36 10.38
C THR A 483 -20.48 -7.79 11.37
N VAL A 484 -20.26 -8.87 12.13
CA VAL A 484 -21.23 -9.41 13.10
C VAL A 484 -21.46 -8.42 14.24
N ALA A 485 -20.40 -7.90 14.83
CA ALA A 485 -20.56 -7.01 15.95
C ALA A 485 -21.06 -5.59 15.54
N GLY A 486 -20.87 -5.17 14.27
CA GLY A 486 -21.53 -3.96 13.73
C GLY A 486 -23.05 -4.10 13.74
N ARG A 487 -23.56 -5.25 13.27
CA ARG A 487 -25.00 -5.56 13.29
C ARG A 487 -25.59 -5.64 14.70
N SER A 488 -24.79 -6.11 15.67
CA SER A 488 -25.24 -6.22 17.08
C SER A 488 -25.36 -4.83 17.73
N ALA A 489 -24.53 -3.87 17.35
CA ALA A 489 -24.61 -2.48 17.80
C ALA A 489 -25.87 -1.79 17.22
N GLU A 490 -26.11 -1.92 15.91
CA GLU A 490 -27.31 -1.38 15.24
C GLU A 490 -28.63 -1.92 15.83
N ARG A 491 -28.64 -3.17 16.30
CA ARG A 491 -29.81 -3.79 16.95
C ARG A 491 -30.04 -3.34 18.40
N ARG A 492 -28.98 -2.84 19.07
CA ARG A 492 -29.09 -2.37 20.47
C ARG A 492 -29.52 -0.93 20.60
N ASP A 493 -29.40 -0.12 19.53
CA ASP A 493 -29.90 1.27 19.44
C ASP A 493 -31.05 1.38 18.41
N PRO A 494 -32.23 0.79 18.64
CA PRO A 494 -33.39 0.96 17.76
C PRO A 494 -34.17 2.26 18.00
N VAL A 495 -33.65 3.19 18.82
CA VAL A 495 -34.35 4.44 19.19
C VAL A 495 -33.55 5.64 18.70
N GLY A 496 -33.81 6.07 17.47
CA GLY A 496 -33.19 7.27 16.89
C GLY A 496 -33.91 7.85 15.65
N ASP A 497 -35.12 7.34 15.34
CA ASP A 497 -35.99 7.94 14.31
C ASP A 497 -37.37 8.22 14.90
N GLY A 498 -37.52 9.33 15.62
CA GLY A 498 -38.80 9.70 16.19
C GLY A 498 -38.74 10.92 17.10
N SER A 499 -38.19 12.07 16.64
CA SER A 499 -38.59 13.40 17.15
C SER A 499 -38.10 14.49 16.21
#